data_cd94d6f1969fa36d94292afa86acabf6
#
_entry.id   cd94d6f1969fa36d94292afa86acabf6
#
_cell.length_a   1.000
_cell.length_b   1.000
_cell.length_c   1.000
_cell.angle_alpha   90.00
_cell.angle_beta   90.00
_cell.angle_gamma   90.00
#
_symmetry.space_group_name_H-M   'P 1'
#
loop_
_entity.id
_entity.type
_entity.pdbx_description
1 polymer ?
#
loop_
_entity_poly.entity_id
_entity_poly.type
_entity_poly.pdbx_seq_one_letter_code
_entity_poly.pdbx_strand_id
1 'polypeptide(L)'
;ALPRSTAEVSTLVTACAQARVGIVPFGGGTGLVGGQVAEDGPKPLILSLEKMNAVREVYAEENVLIAEAGVILADVQAAADAQNRLFPLSLAAEGSARIGGNLATNAGGTSVLRYGNTRDLCLGLEAVMPSGEILNGLSRLRKNNTGYDLRHLLIGSEGTLGIITAAALKLSPKPAKIGTAMLVVESPKAALSLLSLARDQLGEMVSGFELMHKQGIDFLTQYMPEVRQPFDAAPEWTVLIEVVSPAAMNTQSALETLF
;
A
#
# COMPACT_ATOMS: atom_id res chain seq x y z
N ALA A 1 -4.72 22.51 9.58
CA ALA A 1 -4.03 22.18 10.84
C ALA A 1 -2.92 21.16 10.58
N LEU A 2 -1.87 21.20 11.38
CA LEU A 2 -0.68 20.36 11.28
C LEU A 2 -0.31 19.81 12.67
N PRO A 3 -1.13 18.87 13.24
CA PRO A 3 -0.86 18.30 14.55
C PRO A 3 0.44 17.48 14.55
N ARG A 4 1.06 17.41 15.73
CA ARG A 4 2.31 16.69 15.97
C ARG A 4 2.14 15.47 16.88
N SER A 5 0.93 15.24 17.37
CA SER A 5 0.62 14.11 18.24
C SER A 5 -0.84 13.69 18.12
N THR A 6 -1.13 12.46 18.49
CA THR A 6 -2.50 11.92 18.56
C THR A 6 -3.38 12.72 19.52
N ALA A 7 -2.81 13.24 20.61
CA ALA A 7 -3.52 14.11 21.55
C ALA A 7 -3.95 15.45 20.92
N GLU A 8 -3.09 16.04 20.08
CA GLU A 8 -3.45 17.25 19.33
C GLU A 8 -4.53 16.97 18.28
N VAL A 9 -4.49 15.81 17.60
CA VAL A 9 -5.57 15.38 16.69
C VAL A 9 -6.88 15.25 17.46
N SER A 10 -6.87 14.59 18.62
CA SER A 10 -8.04 14.45 19.50
C SER A 10 -8.63 15.80 19.89
N THR A 11 -7.80 16.77 20.29
CA THR A 11 -8.22 18.12 20.63
C THR A 11 -8.87 18.83 19.45
N LEU A 12 -8.27 18.74 18.25
CA LEU A 12 -8.81 19.34 17.03
C LEU A 12 -10.16 18.72 16.62
N VAL A 13 -10.27 17.38 16.67
CA VAL A 13 -11.50 16.65 16.34
C VAL A 13 -12.61 17.07 17.30
N THR A 14 -12.35 17.10 18.62
CA THR A 14 -13.30 17.51 19.63
C THR A 14 -13.77 18.94 19.40
N ALA A 15 -12.87 19.89 19.15
CA ALA A 15 -13.21 21.28 18.88
C ALA A 15 -14.04 21.44 17.60
N CYS A 16 -13.70 20.72 16.52
CA CYS A 16 -14.46 20.75 15.28
C CYS A 16 -15.85 20.15 15.46
N ALA A 17 -16.00 19.06 16.20
CA ALA A 17 -17.28 18.45 16.50
C ALA A 17 -18.19 19.41 17.29
N GLN A 18 -17.68 20.09 18.31
CA GLN A 18 -18.40 21.10 19.09
C GLN A 18 -18.83 22.31 18.23
N ALA A 19 -17.94 22.77 17.35
CA ALA A 19 -18.19 23.88 16.44
C ALA A 19 -18.99 23.49 15.18
N ARG A 20 -19.29 22.20 14.98
CA ARG A 20 -19.91 21.65 13.76
C ARG A 20 -19.13 22.00 12.48
N VAL A 21 -17.81 21.99 12.56
CA VAL A 21 -16.91 22.18 11.43
C VAL A 21 -16.50 20.81 10.88
N GLY A 22 -16.70 20.58 9.58
CA GLY A 22 -16.25 19.37 8.90
C GLY A 22 -14.71 19.27 8.91
N ILE A 23 -14.20 18.04 8.90
CA ILE A 23 -12.76 17.78 8.80
C ILE A 23 -12.50 17.00 7.52
N VAL A 24 -11.52 17.44 6.73
CA VAL A 24 -10.96 16.67 5.62
C VAL A 24 -9.56 16.22 6.03
N PRO A 25 -9.37 14.93 6.33
CA PRO A 25 -8.04 14.39 6.57
C PRO A 25 -7.21 14.43 5.29
N PHE A 26 -5.97 14.88 5.40
CA PHE A 26 -5.06 15.02 4.26
C PHE A 26 -3.77 14.22 4.51
N GLY A 27 -3.47 13.30 3.61
CA GLY A 27 -2.24 12.51 3.61
C GLY A 27 -1.18 13.10 2.67
N GLY A 28 -0.78 12.33 1.65
CA GLY A 28 0.18 12.76 0.62
C GLY A 28 -0.44 13.46 -0.60
N GLY A 29 -1.76 13.61 -0.66
CA GLY A 29 -2.44 14.23 -1.81
C GLY A 29 -2.43 13.38 -3.08
N THR A 30 -2.09 12.10 -3.00
CA THR A 30 -1.89 11.19 -4.15
C THR A 30 -3.15 10.46 -4.60
N GLY A 31 -4.27 10.62 -3.87
CA GLY A 31 -5.55 9.99 -4.22
C GLY A 31 -6.14 10.57 -5.52
N LEU A 32 -6.70 9.70 -6.36
CA LEU A 32 -7.23 10.05 -7.68
C LEU A 32 -8.75 10.27 -7.71
N VAL A 33 -9.44 10.04 -6.60
CA VAL A 33 -10.91 10.08 -6.52
C VAL A 33 -11.46 11.35 -5.85
N GLY A 34 -10.60 12.33 -5.56
CA GLY A 34 -11.00 13.63 -5.01
C GLY A 34 -11.39 13.64 -3.54
N GLY A 35 -11.16 12.56 -2.77
CA GLY A 35 -11.56 12.48 -1.35
C GLY A 35 -10.94 13.52 -0.42
N GLN A 36 -9.84 14.16 -0.84
CA GLN A 36 -9.21 15.27 -0.12
C GLN A 36 -9.64 16.66 -0.59
N VAL A 37 -10.57 16.75 -1.54
CA VAL A 37 -11.05 18.01 -2.13
C VAL A 37 -12.45 18.30 -1.60
N ALA A 38 -12.70 19.52 -1.14
CA ALA A 38 -14.01 20.01 -0.77
C ALA A 38 -14.35 21.21 -1.68
N GLU A 39 -15.18 20.99 -2.69
CA GLU A 39 -15.50 22.00 -3.70
C GLU A 39 -16.63 22.90 -3.24
N ASP A 40 -17.68 22.35 -2.60
CA ASP A 40 -18.91 23.03 -2.23
C ASP A 40 -19.21 22.95 -0.72
N GLY A 41 -19.99 23.90 -0.21
CA GLY A 41 -20.46 23.92 1.17
C GLY A 41 -19.59 24.68 2.16
N PRO A 42 -19.84 24.53 3.48
CA PRO A 42 -19.03 25.16 4.51
C PRO A 42 -17.58 24.70 4.45
N LYS A 43 -16.65 25.63 4.56
CA LYS A 43 -15.21 25.32 4.50
C LYS A 43 -14.80 24.41 5.65
N PRO A 44 -14.28 23.21 5.37
CA PRO A 44 -13.81 22.29 6.40
C PRO A 44 -12.44 22.68 6.94
N LEU A 45 -12.06 22.11 8.07
CA LEU A 45 -10.69 22.08 8.53
C LEU A 45 -9.92 21.04 7.73
N ILE A 46 -8.90 21.44 6.96
CA ILE A 46 -7.94 20.49 6.38
C ILE A 46 -6.97 20.07 7.50
N LEU A 47 -6.94 18.79 7.81
CA LEU A 47 -6.11 18.20 8.85
C LEU A 47 -5.03 17.33 8.21
N SER A 48 -3.81 17.86 8.08
CA SER A 48 -2.66 17.14 7.54
C SER A 48 -1.82 16.53 8.65
N LEU A 49 -1.54 15.23 8.51
CA LEU A 49 -0.72 14.48 9.48
C LEU A 49 0.77 14.48 9.12
N GLU A 50 1.23 15.32 8.21
CA GLU A 50 2.62 15.35 7.73
C GLU A 50 3.67 15.59 8.83
N LYS A 51 3.29 16.17 9.97
CA LYS A 51 4.17 16.39 11.12
C LYS A 51 4.22 15.21 12.08
N MET A 52 3.36 14.21 11.89
CA MET A 52 3.39 12.92 12.60
C MET A 52 4.09 11.90 11.70
N ASN A 53 5.39 12.05 11.53
CA ASN A 53 6.18 11.35 10.51
C ASN A 53 7.33 10.50 11.10
N ALA A 54 7.21 10.06 12.32
CA ALA A 54 8.19 9.18 12.94
C ALA A 54 7.93 7.70 12.64
N VAL A 55 8.97 6.98 12.22
CA VAL A 55 9.04 5.53 12.41
C VAL A 55 9.37 5.31 13.88
N ARG A 56 8.36 4.85 14.66
CA ARG A 56 8.51 4.74 16.12
C ARG A 56 9.44 3.61 16.52
N GLU A 57 9.32 2.45 15.84
CA GLU A 57 10.11 1.25 16.17
C GLU A 57 10.09 0.24 15.04
N VAL A 58 11.18 -0.52 14.87
CA VAL A 58 11.27 -1.67 13.95
C VAL A 58 11.63 -2.92 14.75
N TYR A 59 10.69 -3.85 14.80
CA TYR A 59 10.83 -5.16 15.47
C TYR A 59 11.16 -6.21 14.39
N ALA A 60 12.43 -6.27 14.00
CA ALA A 60 12.86 -7.11 12.86
C ALA A 60 12.60 -8.60 13.08
N GLU A 61 12.78 -9.11 14.29
CA GLU A 61 12.53 -10.52 14.63
C GLU A 61 11.05 -10.89 14.58
N GLU A 62 10.17 -9.94 14.92
CA GLU A 62 8.71 -10.10 14.84
C GLU A 62 8.18 -9.83 13.43
N ASN A 63 8.99 -9.26 12.53
CA ASN A 63 8.59 -8.71 11.24
C ASN A 63 7.46 -7.68 11.38
N VAL A 64 7.67 -6.68 12.23
CA VAL A 64 6.72 -5.58 12.48
C VAL A 64 7.47 -4.25 12.53
N LEU A 65 6.82 -3.20 12.04
CA LEU A 65 7.26 -1.82 12.13
C LEU A 65 6.10 -0.96 12.62
N ILE A 66 6.34 -0.06 13.57
CA ILE A 66 5.34 0.92 14.01
C ILE A 66 5.70 2.28 13.41
N ALA A 67 4.79 2.83 12.62
CA ALA A 67 4.92 4.14 12.00
C ALA A 67 3.73 5.05 12.31
N GLU A 68 4.00 6.34 12.41
CA GLU A 68 2.97 7.37 12.42
C GLU A 68 2.34 7.53 11.04
N ALA A 69 1.12 8.02 11.00
CA ALA A 69 0.31 8.09 9.79
C ALA A 69 0.88 9.04 8.71
N GLY A 70 1.66 10.03 9.10
CA GLY A 70 2.30 10.98 8.21
C GLY A 70 3.65 10.51 7.63
N VAL A 71 4.16 9.34 8.00
CA VAL A 71 5.38 8.78 7.40
C VAL A 71 5.13 8.50 5.91
N ILE A 72 6.10 8.87 5.07
CA ILE A 72 6.06 8.59 3.63
C ILE A 72 6.31 7.09 3.41
N LEU A 73 5.64 6.50 2.43
CA LEU A 73 5.75 5.06 2.14
C LEU A 73 7.20 4.64 1.86
N ALA A 74 7.93 5.41 1.07
CA ALA A 74 9.35 5.17 0.78
C ALA A 74 10.22 5.17 2.05
N ASP A 75 9.91 6.01 3.06
CA ASP A 75 10.65 6.05 4.32
C ASP A 75 10.39 4.79 5.16
N VAL A 76 9.16 4.26 5.13
CA VAL A 76 8.84 2.96 5.76
C VAL A 76 9.58 1.82 5.08
N GLN A 77 9.62 1.81 3.75
CA GLN A 77 10.36 0.81 2.97
C GLN A 77 11.86 0.87 3.30
N ALA A 78 12.44 2.07 3.35
CA ALA A 78 13.85 2.27 3.70
C ALA A 78 14.16 1.81 5.14
N ALA A 79 13.27 2.13 6.11
CA ALA A 79 13.44 1.68 7.50
C ALA A 79 13.37 0.15 7.63
N ALA A 80 12.49 -0.51 6.88
CA ALA A 80 12.41 -1.95 6.81
C ALA A 80 13.66 -2.55 6.15
N ASP A 81 14.11 -1.97 5.04
CA ASP A 81 15.29 -2.43 4.29
C ASP A 81 16.57 -2.36 5.12
N ALA A 82 16.74 -1.32 5.93
CA ALA A 82 17.86 -1.18 6.88
C ALA A 82 17.95 -2.32 7.89
N GLN A 83 16.84 -3.03 8.13
CA GLN A 83 16.76 -4.21 9.01
C GLN A 83 16.64 -5.53 8.24
N ASN A 84 16.99 -5.53 6.94
CA ASN A 84 16.86 -6.68 6.05
C ASN A 84 15.43 -7.24 6.03
N ARG A 85 14.45 -6.32 5.99
CA ARG A 85 13.02 -6.63 5.88
C ARG A 85 12.43 -5.86 4.70
N LEU A 86 11.26 -6.30 4.28
CA LEU A 86 10.49 -5.69 3.21
C LEU A 86 9.13 -5.23 3.76
N PHE A 87 8.77 -3.97 3.50
CA PHE A 87 7.39 -3.55 3.52
C PHE A 87 6.85 -3.61 2.09
N PRO A 88 5.99 -4.60 1.75
CA PRO A 88 5.76 -4.98 0.35
C PRO A 88 4.67 -4.16 -0.36
N LEU A 89 4.24 -3.04 0.16
CA LEU A 89 3.35 -2.12 -0.55
C LEU A 89 4.19 -1.33 -1.57
N SER A 90 3.90 -1.48 -2.86
CA SER A 90 4.57 -0.78 -3.95
C SER A 90 3.57 0.00 -4.77
N LEU A 91 3.72 1.32 -4.81
CA LEU A 91 2.85 2.27 -5.48
C LEU A 91 3.67 3.22 -6.35
N ALA A 92 3.11 3.69 -7.46
CA ALA A 92 3.77 4.72 -8.28
C ALA A 92 4.07 6.02 -7.49
N ALA A 93 3.27 6.31 -6.47
CA ALA A 93 3.39 7.50 -5.64
C ALA A 93 4.14 7.25 -4.30
N GLU A 94 4.96 6.20 -4.19
CA GLU A 94 5.62 5.81 -2.91
C GLU A 94 6.48 6.94 -2.30
N GLY A 95 7.05 7.82 -3.11
CA GLY A 95 7.83 8.97 -2.64
C GLY A 95 7.03 10.12 -2.02
N SER A 96 5.68 10.06 -2.06
CA SER A 96 4.80 11.11 -1.51
C SER A 96 3.57 10.59 -0.79
N ALA A 97 3.11 9.36 -1.11
CA ALA A 97 2.03 8.71 -0.40
C ALA A 97 2.39 8.50 1.08
N ARG A 98 1.42 8.70 1.98
CA ARG A 98 1.61 8.57 3.43
C ARG A 98 0.84 7.38 3.98
N ILE A 99 1.39 6.76 5.00
CA ILE A 99 0.85 5.52 5.60
C ILE A 99 -0.61 5.67 6.05
N GLY A 100 -0.98 6.78 6.67
CA GLY A 100 -2.37 7.03 7.05
C GLY A 100 -3.32 7.08 5.85
N GLY A 101 -2.89 7.69 4.74
CA GLY A 101 -3.62 7.71 3.48
C GLY A 101 -3.71 6.33 2.84
N ASN A 102 -2.61 5.57 2.80
CA ASN A 102 -2.60 4.20 2.29
C ASN A 102 -3.57 3.28 3.05
N LEU A 103 -3.61 3.40 4.38
CA LEU A 103 -4.55 2.66 5.23
C LEU A 103 -5.99 3.16 5.01
N ALA A 104 -6.21 4.47 5.03
CA ALA A 104 -7.55 5.04 4.87
C ALA A 104 -8.21 4.65 3.55
N THR A 105 -7.45 4.50 2.47
CA THR A 105 -7.95 4.09 1.14
C THR A 105 -7.81 2.58 0.89
N ASN A 106 -7.25 1.82 1.84
CA ASN A 106 -6.88 0.42 1.63
C ASN A 106 -6.08 0.24 0.33
N ALA A 107 -5.02 1.03 0.18
CA ALA A 107 -4.24 1.07 -1.05
C ALA A 107 -3.69 -0.32 -1.43
N GLY A 108 -3.79 -0.66 -2.71
CA GLY A 108 -3.18 -1.83 -3.32
C GLY A 108 -2.12 -1.39 -4.32
N GLY A 109 -1.13 -2.24 -4.53
CA GLY A 109 -0.06 -2.02 -5.49
C GLY A 109 0.20 -3.26 -6.35
N THR A 110 1.36 -3.33 -6.99
CA THR A 110 1.71 -4.43 -7.89
C THR A 110 1.93 -5.77 -7.19
N SER A 111 2.27 -5.75 -5.89
CA SER A 111 2.60 -6.96 -5.11
C SER A 111 1.42 -7.57 -4.35
N VAL A 112 0.18 -7.13 -4.65
CA VAL A 112 -1.05 -7.55 -3.94
C VAL A 112 -1.28 -9.06 -4.03
N LEU A 113 -0.93 -9.69 -5.15
CA LEU A 113 -1.12 -11.13 -5.35
C LEU A 113 -0.45 -11.98 -4.28
N ARG A 114 0.71 -11.55 -3.80
CA ARG A 114 1.49 -12.25 -2.78
C ARG A 114 1.23 -11.72 -1.36
N TYR A 115 1.16 -10.41 -1.20
CA TYR A 115 1.24 -9.80 0.12
C TYR A 115 -0.07 -9.19 0.60
N GLY A 116 -1.07 -9.10 -0.28
CA GLY A 116 -2.34 -8.45 0.01
C GLY A 116 -2.28 -6.92 -0.11
N ASN A 117 -3.40 -6.29 0.16
CA ASN A 117 -3.55 -4.84 0.23
C ASN A 117 -3.00 -4.28 1.55
N THR A 118 -3.05 -2.96 1.73
CA THR A 118 -2.62 -2.30 2.99
C THR A 118 -3.36 -2.85 4.21
N ARG A 119 -4.62 -3.29 4.07
CA ARG A 119 -5.40 -3.98 5.10
C ARG A 119 -4.71 -5.24 5.62
N ASP A 120 -4.20 -6.07 4.71
CA ASP A 120 -3.52 -7.32 5.03
C ASP A 120 -2.13 -7.08 5.65
N LEU A 121 -1.57 -5.90 5.38
CA LEU A 121 -0.28 -5.45 5.87
C LEU A 121 -0.36 -4.70 7.21
N CYS A 122 -1.55 -4.54 7.79
CA CYS A 122 -1.75 -3.85 9.06
C CYS A 122 -2.10 -4.85 10.18
N LEU A 123 -1.32 -4.86 11.26
CA LEU A 123 -1.57 -5.69 12.45
C LEU A 123 -2.34 -4.95 13.54
N GLY A 124 -2.20 -3.64 13.60
CA GLY A 124 -2.87 -2.80 14.57
C GLY A 124 -2.82 -1.34 14.17
N LEU A 125 -3.72 -0.53 14.70
CA LEU A 125 -3.70 0.90 14.44
C LEU A 125 -4.13 1.72 15.66
N GLU A 126 -3.70 2.97 15.66
CA GLU A 126 -4.12 4.03 16.57
C GLU A 126 -4.95 5.02 15.74
N ALA A 127 -6.08 5.44 16.27
CA ALA A 127 -6.95 6.39 15.58
C ALA A 127 -7.66 7.31 16.58
N VAL A 128 -8.06 8.48 16.09
CA VAL A 128 -8.97 9.39 16.81
C VAL A 128 -10.36 9.23 16.21
N MET A 129 -11.31 8.88 17.07
CA MET A 129 -12.71 8.68 16.70
C MET A 129 -13.43 10.04 16.55
N PRO A 130 -14.61 10.10 15.91
CA PRO A 130 -15.37 11.35 15.75
C PRO A 130 -15.76 12.04 17.07
N SER A 131 -15.81 11.29 18.18
CA SER A 131 -16.00 11.83 19.53
C SER A 131 -14.78 12.54 20.10
N GLY A 132 -13.60 12.39 19.47
CA GLY A 132 -12.30 12.80 19.99
C GLY A 132 -11.60 11.72 20.84
N GLU A 133 -12.26 10.60 21.13
CA GLU A 133 -11.66 9.50 21.86
C GLU A 133 -10.52 8.85 21.03
N ILE A 134 -9.46 8.42 21.74
CA ILE A 134 -8.32 7.76 21.11
C ILE A 134 -8.52 6.25 21.22
N LEU A 135 -8.66 5.61 20.06
CA LEU A 135 -8.59 4.16 19.95
C LEU A 135 -7.10 3.76 19.86
N ASN A 136 -6.58 3.14 20.92
CA ASN A 136 -5.23 2.59 20.92
C ASN A 136 -5.29 1.08 20.68
N GLY A 137 -5.10 0.69 19.43
CA GLY A 137 -5.09 -0.69 18.97
C GLY A 137 -3.77 -1.08 18.30
N LEU A 138 -2.63 -0.49 18.69
CA LEU A 138 -1.29 -0.79 18.15
C LEU A 138 -0.78 -2.17 18.59
N SER A 139 -1.57 -3.21 18.29
CA SER A 139 -1.18 -4.60 18.53
C SER A 139 -0.18 -5.07 17.47
N ARG A 140 0.87 -5.79 17.90
CA ARG A 140 1.83 -6.45 17.01
C ARG A 140 1.51 -7.94 16.80
N LEU A 141 0.43 -8.43 17.39
CA LEU A 141 0.03 -9.83 17.32
C LEU A 141 -0.46 -10.21 15.92
N ARG A 142 0.11 -11.26 15.35
CA ARG A 142 -0.37 -11.85 14.10
C ARG A 142 -1.72 -12.57 14.27
N LYS A 143 -1.90 -13.21 15.43
CA LYS A 143 -3.16 -13.85 15.81
C LYS A 143 -3.76 -13.10 16.98
N ASN A 144 -4.86 -12.42 16.75
CA ASN A 144 -5.65 -11.78 17.79
C ASN A 144 -7.13 -12.12 17.57
N ASN A 145 -7.66 -13.00 18.41
CA ASN A 145 -9.05 -13.46 18.32
C ASN A 145 -9.96 -12.73 19.35
N THR A 146 -9.50 -11.62 19.93
CA THR A 146 -10.21 -10.92 21.00
C THR A 146 -11.14 -9.86 20.43
N GLY A 147 -12.44 -10.05 20.58
CA GLY A 147 -13.47 -9.07 20.23
C GLY A 147 -13.61 -8.81 18.72
N TYR A 148 -14.25 -7.69 18.39
CA TYR A 148 -14.39 -7.23 17.01
C TYR A 148 -13.09 -6.62 16.50
N ASP A 149 -12.80 -6.82 15.22
CA ASP A 149 -11.65 -6.21 14.55
C ASP A 149 -12.00 -4.79 14.07
N LEU A 150 -11.89 -3.81 14.96
CA LEU A 150 -12.17 -2.40 14.68
C LEU A 150 -11.18 -1.79 13.68
N ARG A 151 -9.99 -2.36 13.58
CA ARG A 151 -8.98 -1.98 12.60
C ARG A 151 -9.54 -2.06 11.17
N HIS A 152 -10.24 -3.15 10.86
CA HIS A 152 -10.83 -3.39 9.54
C HIS A 152 -12.00 -2.47 9.21
N LEU A 153 -12.64 -1.82 10.19
CA LEU A 153 -13.63 -0.77 9.96
C LEU A 153 -12.96 0.55 9.52
N LEU A 154 -11.85 0.90 10.15
CA LEU A 154 -11.13 2.16 9.89
C LEU A 154 -10.30 2.11 8.60
N ILE A 155 -9.72 0.95 8.26
CA ILE A 155 -9.01 0.76 7.00
C ILE A 155 -10.01 0.74 5.84
N GLY A 156 -9.80 1.63 4.86
CA GLY A 156 -10.71 1.81 3.73
C GLY A 156 -11.92 2.69 4.03
N SER A 157 -11.97 3.35 5.20
CA SER A 157 -13.04 4.29 5.55
C SER A 157 -12.83 5.71 5.04
N GLU A 158 -11.67 6.00 4.46
CA GLU A 158 -11.28 7.31 3.90
C GLU A 158 -11.47 8.47 4.88
N GLY A 159 -11.25 8.21 6.18
CA GLY A 159 -11.38 9.21 7.25
C GLY A 159 -12.81 9.47 7.72
N THR A 160 -13.82 8.78 7.17
CA THR A 160 -15.24 8.99 7.53
C THR A 160 -15.60 8.41 8.90
N LEU A 161 -14.86 7.42 9.40
CA LEU A 161 -15.10 6.78 10.70
C LEU A 161 -14.12 7.20 11.79
N GLY A 162 -13.03 7.85 11.43
CA GLY A 162 -11.97 8.29 12.33
C GLY A 162 -10.68 8.64 11.59
N ILE A 163 -9.73 9.23 12.30
CA ILE A 163 -8.45 9.68 11.76
C ILE A 163 -7.36 8.76 12.27
N ILE A 164 -6.77 7.96 11.38
CA ILE A 164 -5.66 7.07 11.70
C ILE A 164 -4.41 7.91 11.99
N THR A 165 -3.78 7.69 13.14
CA THR A 165 -2.63 8.44 13.62
C THR A 165 -1.33 7.63 13.66
N ALA A 166 -1.43 6.30 13.81
CA ALA A 166 -0.29 5.39 13.71
C ALA A 166 -0.75 3.97 13.36
N ALA A 167 0.19 3.14 12.89
CA ALA A 167 -0.08 1.74 12.58
C ALA A 167 1.11 0.83 12.93
N ALA A 168 0.79 -0.41 13.30
CA ALA A 168 1.70 -1.53 13.35
C ALA A 168 1.63 -2.26 12.01
N LEU A 169 2.69 -2.15 11.22
CA LEU A 169 2.78 -2.65 9.85
C LEU A 169 3.50 -4.00 9.83
N LYS A 170 2.93 -4.93 9.09
CA LYS A 170 3.49 -6.27 8.90
C LYS A 170 4.59 -6.23 7.85
N LEU A 171 5.78 -6.62 8.25
CA LEU A 171 6.92 -6.80 7.35
C LEU A 171 7.02 -8.25 6.87
N SER A 172 7.79 -8.43 5.82
CA SER A 172 8.20 -9.74 5.30
C SER A 172 9.73 -9.84 5.29
N PRO A 173 10.31 -11.04 5.34
CA PRO A 173 11.71 -11.22 4.99
C PRO A 173 11.96 -10.70 3.58
N LYS A 174 13.11 -10.03 3.38
CA LYS A 174 13.51 -9.56 2.04
C LYS A 174 13.75 -10.76 1.14
N PRO A 175 13.12 -10.84 -0.05
CA PRO A 175 13.41 -11.93 -0.98
C PRO A 175 14.87 -11.87 -1.43
N ALA A 176 15.51 -13.03 -1.52
CA ALA A 176 16.89 -13.12 -1.93
C ALA A 176 17.07 -13.00 -3.43
N LYS A 177 16.05 -13.37 -4.20
CA LYS A 177 16.06 -13.29 -5.67
C LYS A 177 14.70 -12.82 -6.16
N ILE A 178 14.75 -11.99 -7.20
CA ILE A 178 13.60 -11.53 -7.97
C ILE A 178 13.86 -11.92 -9.43
N GLY A 179 12.85 -12.49 -10.07
CA GLY A 179 12.85 -12.77 -11.50
C GLY A 179 11.65 -12.11 -12.15
N THR A 180 11.86 -11.52 -13.33
CA THR A 180 10.79 -10.83 -14.06
C THR A 180 10.79 -11.32 -15.50
N ALA A 181 9.61 -11.56 -16.06
CA ALA A 181 9.44 -11.89 -17.48
C ALA A 181 8.28 -11.10 -18.08
N MET A 182 8.41 -10.77 -19.37
CA MET A 182 7.31 -10.26 -20.18
C MET A 182 6.89 -11.32 -21.20
N LEU A 183 5.62 -11.68 -21.18
CA LEU A 183 5.04 -12.77 -21.96
C LEU A 183 3.99 -12.23 -22.91
N VAL A 184 4.02 -12.68 -24.15
CA VAL A 184 2.96 -12.38 -25.13
C VAL A 184 1.80 -13.37 -24.91
N VAL A 185 0.59 -12.85 -24.83
CA VAL A 185 -0.62 -13.67 -24.72
C VAL A 185 -1.63 -13.28 -25.80
N GLU A 186 -2.43 -14.24 -26.23
CA GLU A 186 -3.39 -14.03 -27.35
C GLU A 186 -4.61 -13.21 -26.92
N SER A 187 -4.94 -13.18 -25.61
CA SER A 187 -6.14 -12.51 -25.10
C SER A 187 -6.10 -12.36 -23.59
N PRO A 188 -6.97 -11.51 -22.98
CA PRO A 188 -7.16 -11.47 -21.53
C PRO A 188 -7.56 -12.81 -20.91
N LYS A 189 -8.29 -13.66 -21.66
CA LYS A 189 -8.64 -15.01 -21.22
C LYS A 189 -7.40 -15.89 -21.12
N ALA A 190 -6.49 -15.82 -22.09
CA ALA A 190 -5.21 -16.53 -22.05
C ALA A 190 -4.33 -16.05 -20.88
N ALA A 191 -4.31 -14.74 -20.60
CA ALA A 191 -3.63 -14.19 -19.43
C ALA A 191 -4.18 -14.77 -18.11
N LEU A 192 -5.49 -14.89 -17.97
CA LEU A 192 -6.11 -15.51 -16.79
C LEU A 192 -5.73 -16.98 -16.64
N SER A 193 -5.68 -17.73 -17.74
CA SER A 193 -5.22 -19.12 -17.73
C SER A 193 -3.75 -19.24 -17.34
N LEU A 194 -2.91 -18.32 -17.83
CA LEU A 194 -1.49 -18.23 -17.46
C LEU A 194 -1.33 -17.91 -15.96
N LEU A 195 -2.14 -16.99 -15.41
CA LEU A 195 -2.12 -16.69 -13.97
C LEU A 195 -2.49 -17.93 -13.12
N SER A 196 -3.51 -18.69 -13.55
CA SER A 196 -3.88 -19.94 -12.87
C SER A 196 -2.73 -20.94 -12.89
N LEU A 197 -2.13 -21.16 -14.07
CA LEU A 197 -0.98 -22.05 -14.22
C LEU A 197 0.20 -21.60 -13.34
N ALA A 198 0.52 -20.30 -13.35
CA ALA A 198 1.59 -19.76 -12.54
C ALA A 198 1.36 -19.99 -11.03
N ARG A 199 0.12 -19.82 -10.56
CA ARG A 199 -0.24 -20.10 -9.17
C ARG A 199 -0.14 -21.59 -8.83
N ASP A 200 -0.56 -22.47 -9.72
CA ASP A 200 -0.50 -23.91 -9.52
C ASP A 200 0.95 -24.42 -9.45
N GLN A 201 1.83 -23.87 -10.28
CA GLN A 201 3.22 -24.33 -10.35
C GLN A 201 4.17 -23.61 -9.39
N LEU A 202 3.98 -22.30 -9.18
CA LEU A 202 4.91 -21.44 -8.43
C LEU A 202 4.35 -21.00 -7.06
N GLY A 203 3.04 -21.17 -6.83
CA GLY A 203 2.39 -20.82 -5.56
C GLY A 203 2.66 -19.36 -5.14
N GLU A 204 3.11 -19.21 -3.90
CA GLU A 204 3.42 -17.92 -3.29
C GLU A 204 4.67 -17.21 -3.86
N MET A 205 5.35 -17.78 -4.86
CA MET A 205 6.47 -17.10 -5.50
C MET A 205 6.00 -15.98 -6.43
N VAL A 206 4.77 -16.06 -6.99
CA VAL A 206 4.23 -15.01 -7.86
C VAL A 206 3.92 -13.77 -7.04
N SER A 207 4.73 -12.72 -7.19
CA SER A 207 4.57 -11.45 -6.48
C SER A 207 3.80 -10.40 -7.27
N GLY A 208 3.96 -10.36 -8.59
CA GLY A 208 3.28 -9.44 -9.48
C GLY A 208 2.81 -10.11 -10.77
N PHE A 209 1.69 -9.63 -11.30
CA PHE A 209 1.13 -10.11 -12.56
C PHE A 209 0.27 -9.00 -13.17
N GLU A 210 0.80 -8.33 -14.20
CA GLU A 210 0.19 -7.15 -14.81
C GLU A 210 -0.16 -7.42 -16.28
N LEU A 211 -1.45 -7.30 -16.63
CA LEU A 211 -1.91 -7.41 -18.01
C LEU A 211 -1.85 -6.04 -18.69
N MET A 212 -1.17 -5.95 -19.82
CA MET A 212 -1.00 -4.73 -20.58
C MET A 212 -1.51 -4.89 -22.01
N HIS A 213 -2.25 -3.90 -22.47
CA HIS A 213 -2.70 -3.80 -23.86
C HIS A 213 -1.72 -2.97 -24.67
N LYS A 214 -1.59 -3.29 -25.96
CA LYS A 214 -0.77 -2.59 -26.96
C LYS A 214 -0.87 -1.06 -26.88
N GLN A 215 -2.06 -0.53 -26.65
CA GLN A 215 -2.29 0.92 -26.58
C GLN A 215 -1.44 1.61 -25.49
N GLY A 216 -1.19 0.94 -24.36
CA GLY A 216 -0.28 1.45 -23.33
C GLY A 216 1.16 1.58 -23.85
N ILE A 217 1.61 0.59 -24.61
CA ILE A 217 2.93 0.60 -25.24
C ILE A 217 3.01 1.69 -26.33
N ASP A 218 1.94 1.85 -27.15
CA ASP A 218 1.86 2.90 -28.15
C ASP A 218 1.94 4.30 -27.52
N PHE A 219 1.29 4.52 -26.35
CA PHE A 219 1.42 5.77 -25.60
C PHE A 219 2.85 6.00 -25.08
N LEU A 220 3.51 4.98 -24.55
CA LEU A 220 4.91 5.09 -24.15
C LEU A 220 5.79 5.48 -25.34
N THR A 221 5.62 4.84 -26.49
CA THR A 221 6.38 5.16 -27.69
C THR A 221 6.14 6.62 -28.17
N GLN A 222 4.91 7.11 -28.03
CA GLN A 222 4.54 8.46 -28.46
C GLN A 222 5.02 9.55 -27.48
N TYR A 223 4.89 9.34 -26.16
CA TYR A 223 5.09 10.39 -25.18
C TYR A 223 6.39 10.24 -24.38
N MET A 224 7.00 9.05 -24.38
CA MET A 224 8.24 8.72 -23.68
C MET A 224 9.14 7.85 -24.58
N PRO A 225 9.59 8.38 -25.74
CA PRO A 225 10.34 7.61 -26.75
C PRO A 225 11.70 7.10 -26.24
N GLU A 226 12.22 7.68 -25.14
CA GLU A 226 13.46 7.25 -24.48
C GLU A 226 13.28 5.93 -23.71
N VAL A 227 12.04 5.50 -23.43
CA VAL A 227 11.78 4.24 -22.73
C VAL A 227 11.99 3.07 -23.68
N ARG A 228 12.95 2.20 -23.33
CA ARG A 228 13.24 1.01 -24.14
C ARG A 228 12.02 0.09 -24.23
N GLN A 229 11.64 -0.23 -25.45
CA GLN A 229 10.56 -1.17 -25.73
C GLN A 229 11.06 -2.61 -25.54
N PRO A 230 10.26 -3.51 -24.92
CA PRO A 230 10.64 -4.90 -24.69
C PRO A 230 10.53 -5.77 -25.96
N PHE A 231 9.80 -5.32 -26.98
CA PHE A 231 9.56 -6.04 -28.23
C PHE A 231 9.81 -5.12 -29.44
N ASP A 232 10.26 -5.69 -30.55
CA ASP A 232 10.47 -4.94 -31.82
C ASP A 232 9.15 -4.40 -32.40
N ALA A 233 8.05 -5.15 -32.20
CA ALA A 233 6.70 -4.71 -32.52
C ALA A 233 5.80 -4.97 -31.31
N ALA A 234 5.00 -3.98 -30.93
CA ALA A 234 4.11 -4.08 -29.75
C ALA A 234 3.04 -5.17 -29.98
N PRO A 235 3.04 -6.26 -29.18
CA PRO A 235 1.98 -7.27 -29.20
C PRO A 235 0.66 -6.67 -28.71
N GLU A 236 -0.47 -7.26 -29.11
CA GLU A 236 -1.79 -6.77 -28.70
C GLU A 236 -1.98 -6.91 -27.18
N TRP A 237 -1.56 -8.04 -26.61
CA TRP A 237 -1.61 -8.30 -25.17
C TRP A 237 -0.30 -8.84 -24.66
N THR A 238 0.16 -8.30 -23.53
CA THR A 238 1.34 -8.75 -22.81
C THR A 238 1.05 -8.89 -21.31
N VAL A 239 1.77 -9.78 -20.69
CA VAL A 239 1.76 -9.97 -19.24
C VAL A 239 3.18 -9.72 -18.72
N LEU A 240 3.30 -8.83 -17.72
CA LEU A 240 4.47 -8.76 -16.86
C LEU A 240 4.23 -9.67 -15.66
N ILE A 241 5.08 -10.66 -15.47
CA ILE A 241 5.08 -11.53 -14.29
C ILE A 241 6.35 -11.31 -13.48
N GLU A 242 6.20 -11.16 -12.18
CA GLU A 242 7.29 -11.10 -11.22
C GLU A 242 7.19 -12.27 -10.25
N VAL A 243 8.32 -12.93 -10.01
CA VAL A 243 8.44 -13.99 -9.03
C VAL A 243 9.57 -13.68 -8.05
N VAL A 244 9.36 -13.99 -6.79
CA VAL A 244 10.33 -13.79 -5.71
C VAL A 244 10.59 -15.10 -4.98
N SER A 245 11.85 -15.32 -4.56
CA SER A 245 12.22 -16.56 -3.90
C SER A 245 13.28 -16.38 -2.81
N PRO A 246 13.38 -17.34 -1.87
CA PRO A 246 14.52 -17.47 -0.98
C PRO A 246 15.78 -17.87 -1.77
N ALA A 247 16.96 -17.72 -1.14
CA ALA A 247 18.25 -17.95 -1.79
C ALA A 247 18.43 -19.37 -2.39
N ALA A 248 17.77 -20.36 -1.81
CA ALA A 248 17.87 -21.75 -2.23
C ALA A 248 17.17 -22.08 -3.56
N MET A 249 16.29 -21.19 -4.05
CA MET A 249 15.52 -21.40 -5.28
C MET A 249 15.99 -20.47 -6.40
N ASN A 250 15.82 -20.93 -7.66
CA ASN A 250 16.20 -20.16 -8.84
C ASN A 250 14.93 -19.59 -9.50
N THR A 251 14.81 -18.26 -9.55
CA THR A 251 13.67 -17.58 -10.15
C THR A 251 13.59 -17.72 -11.66
N GLN A 252 14.74 -17.80 -12.33
CA GLN A 252 14.78 -18.02 -13.78
C GLN A 252 14.24 -19.40 -14.13
N SER A 253 14.75 -20.47 -13.48
CA SER A 253 14.23 -21.81 -13.70
C SER A 253 12.75 -21.93 -13.34
N ALA A 254 12.28 -21.21 -12.31
CA ALA A 254 10.87 -21.16 -11.97
C ALA A 254 10.02 -20.53 -13.09
N LEU A 255 10.46 -19.40 -13.68
CA LEU A 255 9.78 -18.78 -14.80
C LEU A 255 9.79 -19.68 -16.06
N GLU A 256 10.88 -20.37 -16.32
CA GLU A 256 11.03 -21.30 -17.47
C GLU A 256 10.06 -22.48 -17.41
N THR A 257 9.52 -22.83 -16.23
CA THR A 257 8.51 -23.90 -16.13
C THR A 257 7.13 -23.48 -16.66
N LEU A 258 6.92 -22.19 -16.92
CA LEU A 258 5.65 -21.65 -17.45
C LEU A 258 5.56 -21.69 -18.98
N PHE A 259 6.63 -22.14 -19.67
CA PHE A 259 6.74 -22.16 -21.14
C PHE A 259 6.70 -23.63 -21.69
#